data_5bb5e5a953dd82190f05945779521328
#
_entry.id   5bb5e5a953dd82190f05945779521328
#
_cell.length_a   1.000
_cell.length_b   1.000
_cell.length_c   1.000
_cell.angle_alpha   90.00
_cell.angle_beta   90.00
_cell.angle_gamma   90.00
#
_symmetry.space_group_name_H-M   'P 1'
#
loop_
_entity.id
_entity.type
_entity.pdbx_description
1 polymer ?
#
loop_
_entity_poly.entity_id
_entity_poly.type
_entity_poly.pdbx_seq_one_letter_code
_entity_poly.pdbx_strand_id
1 'polypeptide(L)'
;GASEDIARYDFFLLVDGPKANEYISPLDEFDLEPYEKESYQNRIRWIWSRTAEQIHMERSVLDAIFDAGKELNRNYNSHIMIFGPEAWKKLSRVAIATAALVCNMSEDGENLIVTEEHVTWAKKFLIACYDNQLFKLKEYVESQRRLVECDDAAVAALQGIYTTHSVLLRQLEMTTESTPRDLQMMSSMEQKDFSKMMHQLVRYSFVEYGTKVVPTQRFRTAMSLIDKEPFMKKLGE
;
A
#
# COMPACT_ATOMS: atom_id res chain seq x y z
N GLY A 1 14.85 -6.90 -2.80
CA GLY A 1 14.03 -6.91 -4.01
C GLY A 1 13.41 -5.56 -4.31
N ALA A 2 12.63 -5.46 -5.39
CA ALA A 2 12.08 -4.18 -5.89
C ALA A 2 11.29 -3.36 -4.86
N SER A 3 10.64 -3.98 -3.88
CA SER A 3 9.88 -3.29 -2.83
C SER A 3 10.76 -2.51 -1.85
N GLU A 4 11.97 -2.99 -1.57
CA GLU A 4 12.91 -2.30 -0.68
C GLU A 4 13.53 -1.09 -1.37
N ASP A 5 13.73 -1.17 -2.67
CA ASP A 5 14.25 -0.04 -3.46
C ASP A 5 13.20 1.08 -3.53
N ILE A 6 11.93 0.74 -3.72
CA ILE A 6 10.82 1.71 -3.72
C ILE A 6 10.73 2.47 -2.38
N ALA A 7 10.93 1.79 -1.25
CA ALA A 7 10.86 2.42 0.06
C ALA A 7 11.95 3.49 0.31
N ARG A 8 13.04 3.51 -0.48
CA ARG A 8 14.15 4.47 -0.32
C ARG A 8 13.86 5.84 -0.89
N TYR A 9 12.94 5.97 -1.85
CA TYR A 9 12.60 7.26 -2.45
C TYR A 9 11.50 7.96 -1.65
N ASP A 10 11.56 9.27 -1.58
CA ASP A 10 10.56 10.07 -0.85
C ASP A 10 9.24 10.14 -1.60
N PHE A 11 9.27 10.17 -2.94
CA PHE A 11 8.10 10.12 -3.81
C PHE A 11 8.46 9.63 -5.22
N PHE A 12 7.43 9.28 -6.00
CA PHE A 12 7.53 8.87 -7.40
C PHE A 12 6.64 9.77 -8.25
N LEU A 13 7.16 10.14 -9.41
CA LEU A 13 6.40 10.81 -10.45
C LEU A 13 6.27 9.87 -11.64
N LEU A 14 5.05 9.67 -12.12
CA LEU A 14 4.82 9.00 -13.37
C LEU A 14 4.82 10.03 -14.49
N VAL A 15 5.74 9.87 -15.43
CA VAL A 15 5.80 10.67 -16.65
C VAL A 15 5.11 9.89 -17.75
N ASP A 16 4.00 10.41 -18.30
CA ASP A 16 3.25 9.75 -19.37
C ASP A 16 4.02 9.86 -20.68
N GLY A 17 4.45 8.68 -21.20
CA GLY A 17 5.29 8.60 -22.38
C GLY A 17 4.63 8.91 -23.76
N PRO A 18 3.30 8.64 -23.98
CA PRO A 18 2.71 8.87 -25.30
C PRO A 18 2.66 10.33 -25.74
N LYS A 19 2.61 11.26 -24.78
CA LYS A 19 2.63 12.71 -25.04
C LYS A 19 4.02 13.29 -25.17
N ALA A 20 5.05 12.51 -24.88
CA ALA A 20 6.44 12.95 -25.10
C ALA A 20 6.76 13.20 -26.60
N ASN A 21 5.91 12.74 -27.51
CA ASN A 21 5.97 13.07 -28.92
C ASN A 21 5.14 14.32 -29.30
N GLU A 22 4.28 14.81 -28.41
CA GLU A 22 3.71 16.14 -28.53
C GLU A 22 4.72 17.12 -27.95
N TYR A 23 5.61 17.55 -28.79
CA TYR A 23 6.45 18.72 -28.73
C TYR A 23 6.60 19.36 -27.34
N ILE A 24 7.73 19.14 -26.74
CA ILE A 24 8.36 20.22 -26.00
C ILE A 24 8.60 21.31 -27.03
N SER A 25 7.69 22.29 -27.06
CA SER A 25 7.93 23.51 -27.81
C SER A 25 9.31 24.03 -27.40
N PRO A 26 10.15 24.47 -28.34
CA PRO A 26 11.44 25.02 -27.97
C PRO A 26 11.25 26.03 -26.85
N LEU A 27 12.11 26.01 -25.86
CA LEU A 27 12.08 26.93 -24.71
C LEU A 27 12.03 28.43 -25.15
N ASP A 28 12.38 28.71 -26.40
CA ASP A 28 12.34 30.03 -27.04
C ASP A 28 10.91 30.56 -27.28
N GLU A 29 9.87 29.73 -27.23
CA GLU A 29 8.46 30.14 -27.34
C GLU A 29 7.80 30.48 -25.99
N PHE A 30 8.44 30.16 -24.87
CA PHE A 30 7.98 30.61 -23.57
C PHE A 30 8.63 31.95 -23.26
N ASP A 31 7.82 32.98 -23.23
CA ASP A 31 8.18 34.31 -22.66
C ASP A 31 8.34 34.14 -21.14
N LEU A 32 9.34 33.35 -20.75
CA LEU A 32 9.71 33.19 -19.36
C LEU A 32 10.38 34.49 -18.95
N GLU A 33 9.71 35.25 -18.07
CA GLU A 33 10.35 36.38 -17.40
C GLU A 33 11.74 35.94 -16.91
N PRO A 34 12.76 36.79 -17.16
CA PRO A 34 14.12 36.42 -16.75
C PRO A 34 14.14 36.10 -15.27
N TYR A 35 14.45 34.87 -15.00
CA TYR A 35 14.64 34.37 -13.66
C TYR A 35 15.65 35.28 -12.94
N GLU A 36 15.29 35.83 -11.79
CA GLU A 36 16.25 36.44 -10.88
C GLU A 36 17.18 35.35 -10.32
N LYS A 37 18.06 34.88 -11.18
CA LYS A 37 18.95 33.73 -10.93
C LYS A 37 19.69 33.86 -9.59
N GLU A 38 20.09 35.08 -9.24
CA GLU A 38 20.82 35.35 -8.02
C GLU A 38 19.95 35.18 -6.78
N SER A 39 18.70 35.63 -6.83
CA SER A 39 17.75 35.45 -5.74
C SER A 39 17.50 33.98 -5.44
N TYR A 40 17.29 33.16 -6.47
CA TYR A 40 17.10 31.71 -6.30
C TYR A 40 18.35 31.00 -5.81
N GLN A 41 19.53 31.38 -6.31
CA GLN A 41 20.80 30.81 -5.83
C GLN A 41 21.03 31.13 -4.36
N ASN A 42 20.76 32.34 -3.91
CA ASN A 42 20.90 32.73 -2.53
C ASN A 42 19.91 32.00 -1.63
N ARG A 43 18.67 31.81 -2.10
CA ARG A 43 17.66 31.03 -1.41
C ARG A 43 18.07 29.56 -1.24
N ILE A 44 18.56 28.91 -2.31
CA ILE A 44 19.06 27.54 -2.27
C ILE A 44 20.25 27.42 -1.32
N ARG A 45 21.21 28.35 -1.37
CA ARG A 45 22.37 28.37 -0.49
C ARG A 45 21.96 28.52 0.96
N TRP A 46 21.00 29.42 1.25
CA TRP A 46 20.47 29.60 2.59
C TRP A 46 19.85 28.30 3.11
N ILE A 47 18.99 27.63 2.34
CA ILE A 47 18.35 26.39 2.71
C ILE A 47 19.39 25.29 2.99
N TRP A 48 20.39 25.16 2.12
CA TRP A 48 21.42 24.12 2.25
C TRP A 48 22.40 24.40 3.41
N SER A 49 22.46 25.61 3.89
CA SER A 49 23.27 25.95 5.07
C SER A 49 22.56 25.68 6.40
N ARG A 50 21.26 25.30 6.38
CA ARG A 50 20.52 25.01 7.63
C ARG A 50 20.91 23.67 8.20
N THR A 51 21.12 23.65 9.51
CA THR A 51 21.35 22.44 10.29
C THR A 51 20.00 21.91 10.82
N ALA A 52 19.98 20.70 11.35
CA ALA A 52 18.78 20.12 11.93
C ALA A 52 18.23 20.96 13.11
N GLU A 53 19.10 21.60 13.87
CA GLU A 53 18.74 22.45 15.01
C GLU A 53 18.07 23.75 14.57
N GLN A 54 18.26 24.16 13.33
CA GLN A 54 17.67 25.36 12.73
C GLN A 54 16.34 25.07 12.02
N ILE A 55 15.82 23.84 12.10
CA ILE A 55 14.52 23.47 11.57
C ILE A 55 13.54 23.30 12.73
N HIS A 56 12.61 24.23 12.87
CA HIS A 56 11.67 24.26 13.97
C HIS A 56 10.30 23.71 13.56
N MET A 57 9.81 22.75 14.36
CA MET A 57 8.48 22.17 14.27
C MET A 57 7.88 22.15 15.66
N GLU A 58 6.71 22.74 15.81
CA GLU A 58 5.93 22.63 17.03
C GLU A 58 5.40 21.20 17.22
N ARG A 59 4.97 20.88 18.42
CA ARG A 59 4.40 19.57 18.74
C ARG A 59 3.19 19.23 17.89
N SER A 60 2.30 20.19 17.66
CA SER A 60 1.13 20.04 16.81
C SER A 60 1.48 19.65 15.38
N VAL A 61 2.58 20.23 14.84
CA VAL A 61 3.08 19.88 13.49
C VAL A 61 3.57 18.44 13.43
N LEU A 62 4.28 17.97 14.46
CA LEU A 62 4.71 16.58 14.55
C LEU A 62 3.53 15.62 14.62
N ASP A 63 2.53 15.95 15.42
CA ASP A 63 1.31 15.14 15.53
C ASP A 63 0.56 15.09 14.18
N ALA A 64 0.45 16.22 13.47
CA ALA A 64 -0.10 16.27 12.12
C ALA A 64 0.68 15.42 11.10
N ILE A 65 2.02 15.40 11.18
CA ILE A 65 2.88 14.56 10.36
C ILE A 65 2.59 13.07 10.63
N PHE A 66 2.50 12.67 11.90
CA PHE A 66 2.21 11.28 12.26
C PHE A 66 0.84 10.82 11.77
N ASP A 67 -0.18 11.66 11.93
CA ASP A 67 -1.54 11.31 11.50
C ASP A 67 -1.67 11.26 9.98
N ALA A 68 -1.09 12.22 9.28
CA ALA A 68 -1.01 12.19 7.82
C ALA A 68 -0.20 10.98 7.32
N GLY A 69 0.90 10.62 8.00
CA GLY A 69 1.69 9.44 7.69
C GLY A 69 0.90 8.13 7.85
N LYS A 70 0.09 8.01 8.91
CA LYS A 70 -0.81 6.85 9.10
C LYS A 70 -1.86 6.77 7.99
N GLU A 71 -2.43 7.91 7.58
CA GLU A 71 -3.42 7.95 6.51
C GLU A 71 -2.82 7.53 5.16
N LEU A 72 -1.64 8.05 4.79
CA LEU A 72 -0.93 7.65 3.58
C LEU A 72 -0.60 6.16 3.59
N ASN A 73 -0.12 5.63 4.72
CA ASN A 73 0.11 4.20 4.88
C ASN A 73 -1.17 3.38 4.65
N ARG A 74 -2.27 3.80 5.26
CA ARG A 74 -3.54 3.10 5.10
C ARG A 74 -4.03 3.11 3.66
N ASN A 75 -3.82 4.19 2.93
CA ASN A 75 -4.35 4.35 1.58
C ASN A 75 -3.49 3.69 0.50
N TYR A 76 -2.16 3.66 0.68
CA TYR A 76 -1.22 3.28 -0.38
C TYR A 76 -0.33 2.08 -0.07
N ASN A 77 -0.34 1.54 1.15
CA ASN A 77 0.42 0.34 1.48
C ASN A 77 -0.42 -0.93 1.30
N SER A 78 0.18 -1.89 0.59
CA SER A 78 -0.27 -3.27 0.51
C SER A 78 0.96 -4.19 0.59
N HIS A 79 1.13 -5.12 -0.34
CA HIS A 79 2.36 -5.91 -0.49
C HIS A 79 3.57 -5.04 -0.89
N ILE A 80 3.32 -3.94 -1.58
CA ILE A 80 4.35 -2.94 -1.90
C ILE A 80 4.30 -1.88 -0.81
N MET A 81 5.32 -1.85 0.04
CA MET A 81 5.45 -0.82 1.07
C MET A 81 6.02 0.46 0.45
N ILE A 82 5.13 1.33 -0.05
CA ILE A 82 5.55 2.61 -0.62
C ILE A 82 6.03 3.56 0.46
N PHE A 83 5.31 3.62 1.56
CA PHE A 83 5.65 4.49 2.69
C PHE A 83 6.38 3.74 3.80
N GLY A 84 6.06 2.46 4.04
CA GLY A 84 6.60 1.68 5.13
C GLY A 84 6.26 2.25 6.52
N PRO A 85 6.85 1.70 7.59
CA PRO A 85 6.63 2.18 8.95
C PRO A 85 7.15 3.61 9.17
N GLU A 86 8.01 4.10 8.30
CA GLU A 86 8.66 5.41 8.37
C GLU A 86 8.01 6.46 7.45
N ALA A 87 6.74 6.28 7.07
CA ALA A 87 5.98 7.22 6.24
C ALA A 87 6.08 8.68 6.74
N TRP A 88 6.07 8.86 8.06
CA TRP A 88 6.22 10.15 8.69
C TRP A 88 7.57 10.82 8.36
N LYS A 89 8.66 10.07 8.21
CA LYS A 89 9.97 10.63 7.83
C LYS A 89 9.94 11.19 6.41
N LYS A 90 9.31 10.49 5.47
CA LYS A 90 9.14 10.96 4.09
C LYS A 90 8.30 12.23 4.06
N LEU A 91 7.16 12.21 4.77
CA LEU A 91 6.27 13.36 4.86
C LEU A 91 6.96 14.55 5.51
N SER A 92 7.77 14.35 6.59
CA SER A 92 8.57 15.40 7.22
C SER A 92 9.51 16.06 6.23
N ARG A 93 10.26 15.28 5.44
CA ARG A 93 11.20 15.81 4.45
C ARG A 93 10.49 16.64 3.39
N VAL A 94 9.34 16.17 2.90
CA VAL A 94 8.55 16.93 1.91
C VAL A 94 7.97 18.19 2.54
N ALA A 95 7.50 18.15 3.79
CA ALA A 95 7.01 19.34 4.49
C ALA A 95 8.12 20.37 4.76
N ILE A 96 9.32 19.92 5.13
CA ILE A 96 10.50 20.78 5.26
C ILE A 96 10.85 21.42 3.91
N ALA A 97 10.87 20.63 2.84
CA ALA A 97 11.12 21.14 1.49
C ALA A 97 10.05 22.16 1.06
N THR A 98 8.79 21.95 1.43
CA THR A 98 7.70 22.89 1.15
C THR A 98 7.89 24.20 1.89
N ALA A 99 8.21 24.15 3.20
CA ALA A 99 8.52 25.35 3.99
C ALA A 99 9.74 26.11 3.43
N ALA A 100 10.76 25.37 2.99
CA ALA A 100 11.95 25.92 2.36
C ALA A 100 11.62 26.59 1.02
N LEU A 101 10.76 25.98 0.21
CA LEU A 101 10.35 26.52 -1.09
C LEU A 101 9.68 27.90 -0.94
N VAL A 102 8.86 28.10 0.09
CA VAL A 102 8.21 29.38 0.38
C VAL A 102 9.02 30.29 1.29
N CYS A 103 10.24 29.88 1.68
CA CYS A 103 11.11 30.63 2.58
C CYS A 103 10.43 31.02 3.89
N ASN A 104 9.70 30.10 4.52
CA ASN A 104 9.05 30.37 5.81
C ASN A 104 10.09 30.33 6.94
N MET A 105 10.64 31.48 7.26
CA MET A 105 11.73 31.65 8.22
C MET A 105 11.30 32.49 9.43
N SER A 106 12.08 32.35 10.51
CA SER A 106 11.96 33.23 11.68
C SER A 106 12.27 34.69 11.33
N GLU A 107 11.87 35.61 12.18
CA GLU A 107 12.07 37.06 11.96
C GLU A 107 13.56 37.44 11.80
N ASP A 108 14.44 36.73 12.47
CA ASP A 108 15.91 36.90 12.37
C ASP A 108 16.53 36.24 11.14
N GLY A 109 15.74 35.46 10.39
CA GLY A 109 16.21 34.74 9.22
C GLY A 109 17.09 33.51 9.52
N GLU A 110 17.26 33.14 10.78
CA GLU A 110 18.19 32.08 11.21
C GLU A 110 17.56 30.69 11.11
N ASN A 111 16.25 30.57 11.28
CA ASN A 111 15.55 29.31 11.41
C ASN A 111 14.49 29.13 10.33
N LEU A 112 14.33 27.86 9.87
CA LEU A 112 13.24 27.43 9.02
C LEU A 112 12.06 27.00 9.90
N ILE A 113 10.88 27.58 9.70
CA ILE A 113 9.68 27.27 10.46
C ILE A 113 8.76 26.39 9.63
N VAL A 114 8.51 25.17 10.09
CA VAL A 114 7.55 24.25 9.47
C VAL A 114 6.22 24.33 10.22
N THR A 115 5.12 24.53 9.50
CA THR A 115 3.77 24.63 10.06
C THR A 115 2.88 23.49 9.58
N GLU A 116 1.70 23.34 10.18
CA GLU A 116 0.69 22.35 9.75
C GLU A 116 0.22 22.59 8.30
N GLU A 117 0.28 23.82 7.82
CA GLU A 117 -0.03 24.13 6.42
C GLU A 117 0.97 23.46 5.47
N HIS A 118 2.27 23.48 5.78
CA HIS A 118 3.29 22.81 5.01
C HIS A 118 3.08 21.28 4.99
N VAL A 119 2.64 20.69 6.11
CA VAL A 119 2.27 19.27 6.19
C VAL A 119 1.07 18.97 5.31
N THR A 120 0.06 19.84 5.32
CA THR A 120 -1.12 19.71 4.46
C THR A 120 -0.77 19.77 2.98
N TRP A 121 0.11 20.70 2.58
CA TRP A 121 0.62 20.79 1.21
C TRP A 121 1.44 19.57 0.81
N ALA A 122 2.36 19.12 1.68
CA ALA A 122 3.15 17.93 1.46
C ALA A 122 2.27 16.68 1.27
N LYS A 123 1.24 16.52 2.11
CA LYS A 123 0.26 15.44 1.97
C LYS A 123 -0.49 15.51 0.63
N LYS A 124 -1.01 16.69 0.25
CA LYS A 124 -1.70 16.88 -1.04
C LYS A 124 -0.78 16.56 -2.22
N PHE A 125 0.46 16.98 -2.16
CA PHE A 125 1.46 16.70 -3.19
C PHE A 125 1.69 15.18 -3.33
N LEU A 126 1.92 14.47 -2.22
CA LEU A 126 2.11 13.02 -2.25
C LEU A 126 0.86 12.28 -2.77
N ILE A 127 -0.33 12.71 -2.35
CA ILE A 127 -1.58 12.16 -2.88
C ILE A 127 -1.66 12.38 -4.39
N ALA A 128 -1.38 13.58 -4.89
CA ALA A 128 -1.41 13.85 -6.33
C ALA A 128 -0.41 13.00 -7.12
N CYS A 129 0.76 12.69 -6.54
CA CYS A 129 1.73 11.77 -7.15
C CYS A 129 1.18 10.34 -7.26
N TYR A 130 0.45 9.86 -6.26
CA TYR A 130 0.03 8.46 -6.15
C TYR A 130 -1.40 8.18 -6.62
N ASP A 131 -2.30 9.15 -6.58
CA ASP A 131 -3.66 9.05 -7.14
C ASP A 131 -3.69 9.25 -8.68
N ASN A 132 -2.55 9.18 -9.32
CA ASN A 132 -2.48 9.23 -10.78
C ASN A 132 -3.20 8.00 -11.37
N GLN A 133 -4.12 8.26 -12.31
CA GLN A 133 -4.93 7.22 -12.96
C GLN A 133 -4.07 6.15 -13.67
N LEU A 134 -2.85 6.50 -14.08
CA LEU A 134 -1.93 5.57 -14.73
C LEU A 134 -1.27 4.61 -13.73
N PHE A 135 -1.05 5.05 -12.49
CA PHE A 135 -0.53 4.19 -11.43
C PHE A 135 -1.55 3.16 -10.95
N LYS A 136 -2.84 3.51 -10.94
CA LYS A 136 -3.93 2.67 -10.41
C LYS A 136 -3.61 2.06 -9.03
N LEU A 137 -2.78 2.77 -8.27
CA LEU A 137 -2.22 2.25 -7.03
C LEU A 137 -3.30 2.05 -5.97
N LYS A 138 -4.23 2.99 -5.87
CA LYS A 138 -5.35 2.92 -4.93
C LYS A 138 -6.27 1.74 -5.26
N GLU A 139 -6.62 1.57 -6.54
CA GLU A 139 -7.41 0.42 -7.01
C GLU A 139 -6.70 -0.90 -6.72
N TYR A 140 -5.38 -0.94 -6.95
CA TYR A 140 -4.56 -2.10 -6.63
C TYR A 140 -4.57 -2.42 -5.13
N VAL A 141 -4.35 -1.43 -4.26
CA VAL A 141 -4.39 -1.60 -2.80
C VAL A 141 -5.76 -2.07 -2.33
N GLU A 142 -6.84 -1.49 -2.85
CA GLU A 142 -8.21 -1.91 -2.55
C GLU A 142 -8.48 -3.34 -3.02
N SER A 143 -8.02 -3.70 -4.22
CA SER A 143 -8.16 -5.07 -4.73
C SER A 143 -7.43 -6.08 -3.85
N GLN A 144 -6.19 -5.75 -3.42
CA GLN A 144 -5.41 -6.60 -2.53
C GLN A 144 -6.07 -6.74 -1.14
N ARG A 145 -6.66 -5.67 -0.61
CA ARG A 145 -7.43 -5.74 0.65
C ARG A 145 -8.62 -6.67 0.53
N ARG A 146 -9.41 -6.55 -0.56
CA ARG A 146 -10.55 -7.45 -0.80
C ARG A 146 -10.13 -8.92 -0.91
N LEU A 147 -8.91 -9.21 -1.37
CA LEU A 147 -8.37 -10.57 -1.41
C LEU A 147 -8.02 -11.10 -0.01
N VAL A 148 -7.73 -10.22 0.94
CA VAL A 148 -7.37 -10.58 2.34
C VAL A 148 -8.58 -10.48 3.27
N GLU A 149 -9.46 -9.49 3.07
CA GLU A 149 -10.67 -9.29 3.86
C GLU A 149 -11.69 -10.38 3.53
N CYS A 150 -12.19 -11.01 4.58
CA CYS A 150 -13.28 -11.98 4.47
C CYS A 150 -14.57 -11.30 4.92
N ASP A 151 -15.53 -11.23 4.01
CA ASP A 151 -16.89 -10.85 4.35
C ASP A 151 -17.60 -12.03 5.06
N ASP A 152 -18.68 -11.73 5.79
CA ASP A 152 -19.45 -12.73 6.52
C ASP A 152 -19.96 -13.86 5.60
N ALA A 153 -20.26 -13.55 4.33
CA ALA A 153 -20.72 -14.52 3.35
C ALA A 153 -19.59 -15.51 2.98
N ALA A 154 -18.35 -15.02 2.83
CA ALA A 154 -17.18 -15.89 2.58
C ALA A 154 -16.89 -16.78 3.80
N VAL A 155 -16.93 -16.21 4.99
CA VAL A 155 -16.72 -16.98 6.24
C VAL A 155 -17.80 -18.05 6.39
N ALA A 156 -19.08 -17.71 6.19
CA ALA A 156 -20.19 -18.65 6.24
C ALA A 156 -20.08 -19.76 5.20
N ALA A 157 -19.67 -19.43 3.96
CA ALA A 157 -19.43 -20.40 2.89
C ALA A 157 -18.31 -21.37 3.27
N LEU A 158 -17.19 -20.86 3.81
CA LEU A 158 -16.08 -21.70 4.26
C LEU A 158 -16.49 -22.58 5.46
N GLN A 159 -17.26 -22.03 6.40
CA GLN A 159 -17.82 -22.79 7.52
C GLN A 159 -18.69 -23.96 7.03
N GLY A 160 -19.52 -23.74 6.01
CA GLY A 160 -20.34 -24.80 5.39
C GLY A 160 -19.47 -25.90 4.77
N ILE A 161 -18.38 -25.54 4.08
CA ILE A 161 -17.42 -26.51 3.54
C ILE A 161 -16.68 -27.21 4.66
N TYR A 162 -16.29 -26.50 5.72
CA TYR A 162 -15.54 -27.05 6.85
C TYR A 162 -16.34 -28.12 7.62
N THR A 163 -17.63 -27.94 7.80
CA THR A 163 -18.48 -28.93 8.48
C THR A 163 -18.52 -30.29 7.77
N THR A 164 -18.37 -30.29 6.44
CA THR A 164 -18.41 -31.52 5.61
C THR A 164 -17.02 -32.04 5.23
N HIS A 165 -16.02 -31.15 5.08
CA HIS A 165 -14.71 -31.46 4.52
C HIS A 165 -13.54 -30.89 5.33
N SER A 166 -13.63 -30.96 6.67
CA SER A 166 -12.65 -30.36 7.59
C SER A 166 -11.22 -30.88 7.39
N VAL A 167 -11.06 -32.18 7.08
CA VAL A 167 -9.74 -32.80 6.87
C VAL A 167 -9.02 -32.15 5.68
N LEU A 168 -9.73 -31.97 4.57
CA LEU A 168 -9.17 -31.37 3.37
C LEU A 168 -8.80 -29.91 3.57
N LEU A 169 -9.68 -29.13 4.23
CA LEU A 169 -9.39 -27.70 4.48
C LEU A 169 -8.22 -27.51 5.44
N ARG A 170 -8.08 -28.38 6.45
CA ARG A 170 -6.89 -28.38 7.33
C ARG A 170 -5.62 -28.73 6.58
N GLN A 171 -5.67 -29.69 5.66
CA GLN A 171 -4.53 -30.01 4.82
C GLN A 171 -4.13 -28.82 3.94
N LEU A 172 -5.10 -28.14 3.32
CA LEU A 172 -4.85 -26.90 2.59
C LEU A 172 -4.27 -25.78 3.47
N GLU A 173 -4.71 -25.66 4.73
CA GLU A 173 -4.18 -24.68 5.68
C GLU A 173 -2.70 -24.93 6.00
N MET A 174 -2.28 -26.20 6.06
CA MET A 174 -0.91 -26.60 6.39
C MET A 174 0.05 -26.62 5.20
N THR A 175 -0.46 -26.64 3.96
CA THR A 175 0.36 -26.73 2.75
C THR A 175 0.52 -25.37 2.09
N THR A 176 1.63 -25.19 1.39
CA THR A 176 1.84 -24.03 0.52
C THR A 176 1.24 -24.25 -0.87
N GLU A 177 1.27 -25.49 -1.35
CA GLU A 177 0.74 -25.91 -2.65
C GLU A 177 0.40 -27.40 -2.62
N SER A 178 -0.57 -27.82 -3.42
CA SER A 178 -0.96 -29.23 -3.61
C SER A 178 -1.39 -29.48 -5.05
N THR A 179 -1.32 -30.71 -5.54
CA THR A 179 -1.92 -31.01 -6.84
C THR A 179 -3.42 -31.31 -6.67
N PRO A 180 -4.28 -30.96 -7.67
CA PRO A 180 -5.70 -31.30 -7.62
C PRO A 180 -5.95 -32.79 -7.40
N ARG A 181 -5.10 -33.64 -7.97
CA ARG A 181 -5.19 -35.09 -7.84
C ARG A 181 -4.95 -35.56 -6.41
N ASP A 182 -3.91 -35.02 -5.75
CA ASP A 182 -3.59 -35.39 -4.38
C ASP A 182 -4.71 -34.96 -3.42
N LEU A 183 -5.25 -33.76 -3.60
CA LEU A 183 -6.37 -33.25 -2.80
C LEU A 183 -7.63 -34.09 -3.00
N GLN A 184 -7.92 -34.52 -4.23
CA GLN A 184 -9.07 -35.38 -4.49
C GLN A 184 -8.90 -36.75 -3.83
N MET A 185 -7.72 -37.36 -3.96
CA MET A 185 -7.42 -38.64 -3.31
C MET A 185 -7.55 -38.57 -1.79
N MET A 186 -7.05 -37.50 -1.19
CA MET A 186 -7.14 -37.28 0.28
C MET A 186 -8.58 -37.03 0.76
N SER A 187 -9.40 -36.38 -0.07
CA SER A 187 -10.79 -36.10 0.29
C SER A 187 -11.72 -37.28 0.18
N SER A 188 -11.33 -38.35 -0.51
CA SER A 188 -12.17 -39.51 -0.86
C SER A 188 -13.50 -39.14 -1.52
N MET A 189 -13.52 -37.96 -2.20
CA MET A 189 -14.73 -37.43 -2.85
C MET A 189 -14.85 -37.94 -4.28
N GLU A 190 -16.11 -38.07 -4.74
CA GLU A 190 -16.36 -38.24 -6.16
C GLU A 190 -15.91 -37.01 -6.93
N GLN A 191 -15.43 -37.21 -8.17
CA GLN A 191 -14.92 -36.14 -9.03
C GLN A 191 -15.89 -34.95 -9.14
N LYS A 192 -17.20 -35.24 -9.22
CA LYS A 192 -18.24 -34.21 -9.37
C LYS A 192 -18.35 -33.31 -8.15
N ASP A 193 -18.29 -33.89 -6.95
CA ASP A 193 -18.42 -33.13 -5.69
C ASP A 193 -17.14 -32.42 -5.35
N PHE A 194 -15.99 -33.01 -5.63
CA PHE A 194 -14.70 -32.34 -5.56
C PHE A 194 -14.65 -31.11 -6.47
N SER A 195 -15.11 -31.24 -7.74
CA SER A 195 -15.17 -30.09 -8.65
C SER A 195 -16.06 -28.97 -8.16
N LYS A 196 -17.24 -29.29 -7.60
CA LYS A 196 -18.16 -28.29 -7.03
C LYS A 196 -17.52 -27.55 -5.86
N MET A 197 -16.89 -28.28 -4.95
CA MET A 197 -16.20 -27.70 -3.80
C MET A 197 -15.06 -26.79 -4.24
N MET A 198 -14.21 -27.26 -5.19
CA MET A 198 -13.13 -26.44 -5.72
C MET A 198 -13.64 -25.18 -6.41
N HIS A 199 -14.76 -25.26 -7.16
CA HIS A 199 -15.41 -24.09 -7.72
C HIS A 199 -15.86 -23.08 -6.68
N GLN A 200 -16.37 -23.54 -5.53
CA GLN A 200 -16.71 -22.65 -4.41
C GLN A 200 -15.47 -21.99 -3.83
N LEU A 201 -14.39 -22.75 -3.58
CA LEU A 201 -13.14 -22.21 -3.05
C LEU A 201 -12.53 -21.15 -4.00
N VAL A 202 -12.57 -21.39 -5.30
CA VAL A 202 -12.11 -20.43 -6.31
C VAL A 202 -13.02 -19.19 -6.36
N ARG A 203 -14.35 -19.38 -6.33
CA ARG A 203 -15.32 -18.28 -6.36
C ARG A 203 -15.13 -17.27 -5.25
N TYR A 204 -14.76 -17.74 -4.04
CA TYR A 204 -14.46 -16.88 -2.91
C TYR A 204 -13.00 -16.46 -2.83
N SER A 205 -12.20 -16.78 -3.86
CA SER A 205 -10.74 -16.50 -3.92
C SER A 205 -9.97 -17.10 -2.74
N PHE A 206 -10.42 -18.24 -2.23
CA PHE A 206 -9.72 -18.97 -1.18
C PHE A 206 -8.52 -19.77 -1.71
N VAL A 207 -8.58 -20.20 -2.97
CA VAL A 207 -7.50 -20.92 -3.64
C VAL A 207 -7.28 -20.39 -5.05
N GLU A 208 -6.04 -20.40 -5.49
CA GLU A 208 -5.68 -20.31 -6.89
C GLU A 208 -5.65 -21.74 -7.45
N TYR A 209 -6.38 -21.96 -8.54
CA TYR A 209 -6.57 -23.28 -9.12
C TYR A 209 -6.01 -23.36 -10.55
N GLY A 210 -5.04 -24.23 -10.74
CA GLY A 210 -4.39 -24.49 -12.03
C GLY A 210 -3.78 -25.88 -12.05
N THR A 211 -2.56 -26.00 -12.51
CA THR A 211 -1.76 -27.24 -12.38
C THR A 211 -1.51 -27.59 -10.91
N LYS A 212 -1.51 -26.59 -10.07
CA LYS A 212 -1.44 -26.70 -8.61
C LYS A 212 -2.60 -25.92 -7.97
N VAL A 213 -2.92 -26.28 -6.75
CA VAL A 213 -3.87 -25.57 -5.87
C VAL A 213 -3.04 -24.88 -4.81
N VAL A 214 -3.12 -23.53 -4.77
CA VAL A 214 -2.38 -22.71 -3.83
C VAL A 214 -3.38 -21.98 -2.93
N PRO A 215 -3.37 -22.23 -1.60
CA PRO A 215 -4.24 -21.51 -0.68
C PRO A 215 -3.81 -20.05 -0.54
N THR A 216 -4.76 -19.15 -0.68
CA THR A 216 -4.54 -17.70 -0.61
C THR A 216 -4.45 -17.21 0.85
N GLN A 217 -4.00 -15.97 1.03
CA GLN A 217 -4.04 -15.33 2.36
C GLN A 217 -5.49 -15.16 2.86
N ARG A 218 -6.45 -14.90 1.94
CA ARG A 218 -7.88 -14.83 2.26
C ARG A 218 -8.39 -16.15 2.86
N PHE A 219 -7.97 -17.29 2.32
CA PHE A 219 -8.28 -18.60 2.88
C PHE A 219 -7.80 -18.74 4.31
N ARG A 220 -6.54 -18.38 4.58
CA ARG A 220 -5.95 -18.48 5.92
C ARG A 220 -6.65 -17.57 6.92
N THR A 221 -6.99 -16.35 6.50
CA THR A 221 -7.79 -15.42 7.31
C THR A 221 -9.17 -16.01 7.62
N ALA A 222 -9.90 -16.51 6.62
CA ALA A 222 -11.19 -17.13 6.82
C ALA A 222 -11.11 -18.38 7.73
N MET A 223 -10.07 -19.21 7.56
CA MET A 223 -9.83 -20.38 8.44
C MET A 223 -9.58 -19.99 9.90
N SER A 224 -9.08 -18.80 10.18
CA SER A 224 -8.93 -18.29 11.56
C SER A 224 -10.24 -17.78 12.17
N LEU A 225 -11.23 -17.46 11.35
CA LEU A 225 -12.53 -16.89 11.75
C LEU A 225 -13.64 -17.94 11.90
N ILE A 226 -13.50 -19.12 11.25
CA ILE A 226 -14.51 -20.18 11.35
C ILE A 226 -14.46 -20.90 12.71
N ASP A 227 -15.63 -21.38 13.14
CA ASP A 227 -15.73 -22.23 14.32
C ASP A 227 -15.23 -23.65 14.02
N LYS A 228 -14.16 -24.05 14.70
CA LYS A 228 -13.51 -25.37 14.59
C LYS A 228 -14.02 -26.38 15.61
N GLU A 229 -14.92 -25.99 16.53
CA GLU A 229 -15.42 -26.87 17.60
C GLU A 229 -16.18 -28.12 17.13
N PRO A 230 -17.01 -28.08 16.07
CA PRO A 230 -17.75 -29.27 15.64
C PRO A 230 -16.87 -30.48 15.32
N PHE A 231 -15.59 -30.26 15.02
CA PHE A 231 -14.65 -31.34 14.74
C PHE A 231 -14.03 -31.92 16.02
N MET A 232 -13.81 -31.10 17.03
CA MET A 232 -13.21 -31.55 18.29
C MET A 232 -14.16 -32.46 19.10
N LYS A 233 -15.47 -32.25 18.96
CA LYS A 233 -16.50 -33.12 19.58
C LYS A 233 -16.59 -34.52 18.93
N LYS A 234 -16.26 -34.65 17.64
CA LYS A 234 -16.25 -35.95 16.93
C LYS A 234 -14.98 -36.77 17.16
N LEU A 235 -13.91 -36.17 17.67
CA LEU A 235 -12.67 -36.89 18.05
C LEU A 235 -12.65 -37.35 19.50
N GLY A 236 -13.62 -36.92 20.30
CA GLY A 236 -13.75 -37.30 21.72
C GLY A 236 -14.83 -38.35 22.01
N GLU A 237 -15.52 -38.84 20.96
CA GLU A 237 -16.42 -40.01 21.00
C GLU A 237 -15.72 -41.21 20.29
#